data_f6836083a643049e5a80489699b2bc9b
#
_entry.id   f6836083a643049e5a80489699b2bc9b
#
_cell.length_a   1.000
_cell.length_b   1.000
_cell.length_c   1.000
_cell.angle_alpha   90.00
_cell.angle_beta   90.00
_cell.angle_gamma   90.00
#
_symmetry.space_group_name_H-M   'P 1'
#
loop_
_entity.id
_entity.type
_entity.pdbx_description
1 polymer ?
#
loop_
_entity_poly.entity_id
_entity_poly.type
_entity_poly.pdbx_seq_one_letter_code
_entity_poly.pdbx_strand_id
1 'polypeptide(L)'
;MLDCKICHYWMKEHNACGLHTTVPGGCKDFVDVLRMRTYMKTQRVSDERKMNIILDNGAFKPEFAHKTDAGADLRSPVEAVVPARGNTVIDTGVHVEIPEGYTGFLKSKSGLNVKHNLTGEGVIDASYTGSVRVKLYNHGDTDYQILRGDKIIQMVILPCGYCEFTQVDKFPETERGDGGFGSTGR
;
A
#
# COMPACT_ATOMS: atom_id res chain seq x y z
N MET A 1 27.50 -9.72 33.05
CA MET A 1 26.55 -10.83 32.83
C MET A 1 25.17 -10.18 32.69
N LEU A 2 24.69 -10.00 31.49
CA LEU A 2 23.37 -9.45 31.24
C LEU A 2 22.31 -10.50 31.58
N ASP A 3 21.36 -10.10 32.42
CA ASP A 3 20.32 -10.94 32.99
C ASP A 3 19.45 -11.58 31.88
N CYS A 4 19.56 -12.88 31.73
CA CYS A 4 18.93 -13.69 30.66
C CYS A 4 17.41 -13.92 30.83
N LYS A 5 16.72 -13.18 31.68
CA LYS A 5 15.28 -13.34 31.93
C LYS A 5 14.43 -13.09 30.67
N ILE A 6 14.86 -12.17 29.82
CA ILE A 6 14.16 -11.84 28.56
C ILE A 6 14.36 -12.97 27.54
N CYS A 7 15.54 -13.58 27.46
CA CYS A 7 15.80 -14.75 26.65
C CYS A 7 14.96 -15.96 27.08
N HIS A 8 14.81 -16.15 28.37
CA HIS A 8 14.08 -17.29 28.95
C HIS A 8 12.58 -17.22 28.64
N TYR A 9 12.01 -16.01 28.68
CA TYR A 9 10.61 -15.79 28.34
C TYR A 9 10.33 -16.06 26.85
N TRP A 10 11.22 -15.61 25.98
CA TRP A 10 11.10 -15.82 24.54
C TRP A 10 11.25 -17.29 24.12
N MET A 11 12.13 -18.04 24.79
CA MET A 11 12.33 -19.46 24.59
C MET A 11 11.09 -20.31 24.93
N LYS A 12 10.33 -19.92 25.96
CA LYS A 12 9.12 -20.64 26.37
C LYS A 12 7.99 -20.53 25.36
N GLU A 13 7.85 -19.39 24.69
CA GLU A 13 6.75 -19.15 23.74
C GLU A 13 7.05 -19.65 22.33
N HIS A 14 8.31 -19.74 21.91
CA HIS A 14 8.64 -19.95 20.50
C HIS A 14 9.41 -21.25 20.20
N ASN A 15 9.69 -22.07 21.22
CA ASN A 15 10.37 -23.38 21.11
C ASN A 15 11.65 -23.37 20.21
N ALA A 16 12.34 -22.25 20.11
CA ALA A 16 13.34 -21.99 19.09
C ALA A 16 14.59 -21.29 19.67
N CYS A 17 15.33 -21.96 20.51
CA CYS A 17 16.71 -21.54 20.74
C CYS A 17 17.66 -22.71 20.94
N GLY A 18 17.95 -23.46 19.88
CA GLY A 18 19.10 -24.33 19.78
C GLY A 18 20.41 -23.57 19.56
N LEU A 19 20.37 -22.25 19.40
CA LEU A 19 21.53 -21.40 19.08
C LEU A 19 22.41 -21.01 20.26
N HIS A 20 21.98 -21.27 21.49
CA HIS A 20 22.72 -20.84 22.68
C HIS A 20 23.95 -21.69 23.02
N THR A 21 24.14 -22.85 22.36
CA THR A 21 25.20 -23.78 22.73
C THR A 21 26.41 -23.80 21.81
N THR A 22 26.42 -23.06 20.70
CA THR A 22 27.46 -23.21 19.66
C THR A 22 28.10 -21.96 19.11
N VAL A 23 27.79 -20.75 19.62
CA VAL A 23 28.41 -19.51 19.12
C VAL A 23 29.39 -18.93 20.13
N PRO A 24 30.71 -19.06 19.90
CA PRO A 24 31.72 -18.33 20.68
C PRO A 24 31.65 -16.85 20.29
N GLY A 25 31.01 -16.02 21.08
CA GLY A 25 31.00 -14.58 20.81
C GLY A 25 29.80 -13.79 21.34
N GLY A 26 28.87 -14.44 22.04
CA GLY A 26 27.73 -13.77 22.68
C GLY A 26 26.65 -13.34 21.70
N CYS A 27 25.50 -13.00 22.24
CA CYS A 27 24.23 -12.70 21.52
C CYS A 27 24.30 -11.54 20.52
N LYS A 28 25.17 -11.54 19.54
CA LYS A 28 25.16 -10.55 18.46
C LYS A 28 23.84 -10.59 17.66
N ASP A 29 23.38 -11.81 17.39
CA ASP A 29 22.10 -12.03 16.68
C ASP A 29 20.89 -11.61 17.52
N PHE A 30 21.00 -11.66 18.86
CA PHE A 30 19.94 -11.20 19.75
C PHE A 30 19.81 -9.66 19.76
N VAL A 31 20.93 -8.94 19.63
CA VAL A 31 20.92 -7.48 19.48
C VAL A 31 20.26 -7.08 18.15
N ASP A 32 20.49 -7.86 17.10
CA ASP A 32 19.86 -7.61 15.80
C ASP A 32 18.37 -7.94 15.79
N VAL A 33 17.95 -9.00 16.48
CA VAL A 33 16.53 -9.30 16.71
C VAL A 33 15.85 -8.23 17.56
N LEU A 34 16.52 -7.71 18.60
CA LEU A 34 16.00 -6.59 19.38
C LEU A 34 15.95 -5.29 18.56
N ARG A 35 16.97 -5.02 17.74
CA ARG A 35 16.97 -3.91 16.80
C ARG A 35 15.85 -4.07 15.76
N MET A 36 15.65 -5.26 15.20
CA MET A 36 14.51 -5.56 14.34
C MET A 36 13.17 -5.41 15.05
N ARG A 37 13.04 -5.88 16.31
CA ARG A 37 11.82 -5.67 17.10
C ARG A 37 11.60 -4.20 17.45
N THR A 38 12.64 -3.46 17.76
CA THR A 38 12.56 -2.02 17.97
C THR A 38 12.21 -1.32 16.65
N TYR A 39 12.86 -1.70 15.54
CA TYR A 39 12.54 -1.23 14.21
C TYR A 39 11.09 -1.57 13.82
N MET A 40 10.64 -2.80 14.03
CA MET A 40 9.26 -3.22 13.80
C MET A 40 8.25 -2.57 14.76
N LYS A 41 8.64 -2.27 16.02
CA LYS A 41 7.80 -1.51 16.95
C LYS A 41 7.73 -0.02 16.62
N THR A 42 8.82 0.54 16.11
CA THR A 42 8.84 1.93 15.62
C THR A 42 8.19 2.06 14.24
N GLN A 43 8.11 0.97 13.48
CA GLN A 43 7.33 0.84 12.25
C GLN A 43 5.86 0.41 12.49
N ARG A 44 5.48 0.01 13.72
CA ARG A 44 4.06 0.06 14.07
C ARG A 44 3.68 1.52 13.96
N VAL A 45 2.97 1.81 12.89
CA VAL A 45 2.36 3.09 12.62
C VAL A 45 1.90 3.68 13.94
N SER A 46 2.70 4.60 14.48
CA SER A 46 2.25 5.41 15.60
C SER A 46 0.97 6.04 15.11
N ASP A 47 -0.10 5.81 15.84
CA ASP A 47 -1.39 6.40 15.63
C ASP A 47 -1.25 7.82 15.05
N GLU A 48 -1.95 8.05 13.92
CA GLU A 48 -2.14 9.34 13.29
C GLU A 48 -0.92 9.95 12.58
N ARG A 49 -0.44 9.31 11.50
CA ARG A 49 0.36 10.06 10.52
C ARG A 49 -0.54 11.09 9.85
N LYS A 50 -0.29 12.35 10.16
CA LYS A 50 -0.95 13.46 9.47
C LYS A 50 -0.30 13.60 8.11
N MET A 51 -1.12 13.66 7.07
CA MET A 51 -0.71 13.98 5.71
C MET A 51 -1.29 15.33 5.35
N ASN A 52 -0.45 16.22 4.84
CA ASN A 52 -0.91 17.51 4.35
C ASN A 52 -1.66 17.30 3.03
N ILE A 53 -2.75 18.03 2.88
CA ILE A 53 -3.54 18.06 1.66
C ILE A 53 -3.91 19.50 1.30
N ILE A 54 -4.07 19.75 0.00
CA ILE A 54 -4.71 20.95 -0.52
C ILE A 54 -5.96 20.49 -1.27
N LEU A 55 -7.02 21.24 -1.16
CA LEU A 55 -8.28 20.99 -1.84
C LEU A 55 -8.61 22.17 -2.75
N ASP A 56 -8.87 21.86 -4.02
CA ASP A 56 -9.42 22.84 -4.95
C ASP A 56 -10.86 23.19 -4.56
N ASN A 57 -11.37 24.31 -5.11
CA ASN A 57 -12.74 24.72 -4.85
C ASN A 57 -13.74 23.65 -5.29
N GLY A 58 -14.56 23.18 -4.36
CA GLY A 58 -15.55 22.15 -4.58
C GLY A 58 -15.07 20.70 -4.47
N ALA A 59 -13.77 20.50 -4.24
CA ALA A 59 -13.21 19.17 -3.95
C ALA A 59 -13.65 18.64 -2.58
N PHE A 60 -13.62 17.33 -2.42
CA PHE A 60 -13.97 16.66 -1.18
C PHE A 60 -12.71 16.15 -0.47
N LYS A 61 -12.64 16.36 0.84
CA LYS A 61 -11.56 15.79 1.65
C LYS A 61 -11.60 14.26 1.56
N PRO A 62 -10.44 13.58 1.38
CA PRO A 62 -10.35 12.11 1.50
C PRO A 62 -10.78 11.65 2.89
N GLU A 63 -11.55 10.56 2.95
CA GLU A 63 -12.09 10.05 4.21
C GLU A 63 -12.03 8.53 4.27
N PHE A 64 -11.65 8.00 5.43
CA PHE A 64 -11.81 6.59 5.76
C PHE A 64 -13.24 6.34 6.23
N ALA A 65 -13.93 5.32 5.70
CA ALA A 65 -15.27 4.96 6.16
C ALA A 65 -15.23 4.40 7.59
N HIS A 66 -14.18 3.64 7.91
CA HIS A 66 -13.90 3.11 9.25
C HIS A 66 -12.43 3.36 9.61
N LYS A 67 -12.16 3.47 10.91
CA LYS A 67 -10.80 3.76 11.44
C LYS A 67 -9.73 2.75 10.97
N THR A 68 -10.12 1.53 10.65
CA THR A 68 -9.23 0.42 10.26
C THR A 68 -9.18 0.17 8.76
N ASP A 69 -9.87 0.97 7.95
CA ASP A 69 -9.86 0.80 6.50
C ASP A 69 -8.46 1.09 5.94
N ALA A 70 -8.07 0.32 4.93
CA ALA A 70 -6.76 0.46 4.31
C ALA A 70 -6.67 1.68 3.39
N GLY A 71 -7.77 2.12 2.80
CA GLY A 71 -7.82 3.20 1.82
C GLY A 71 -8.78 4.32 2.20
N ALA A 72 -8.36 5.55 1.95
CA ALA A 72 -9.21 6.72 2.03
C ALA A 72 -10.03 6.88 0.73
N ASP A 73 -11.32 7.09 0.85
CA ASP A 73 -12.20 7.33 -0.29
C ASP A 73 -11.95 8.72 -0.91
N LEU A 74 -11.77 8.76 -2.23
CA LEU A 74 -11.78 9.97 -3.03
C LEU A 74 -13.13 10.08 -3.74
N ARG A 75 -13.66 11.31 -3.75
CA ARG A 75 -14.98 11.60 -4.32
C ARG A 75 -14.86 12.42 -5.60
N SER A 76 -15.83 12.27 -6.48
CA SER A 76 -15.97 13.13 -7.66
C SER A 76 -16.48 14.51 -7.25
N PRO A 77 -15.80 15.61 -7.61
CA PRO A 77 -16.33 16.97 -7.42
C PRO A 77 -17.34 17.37 -8.50
N VAL A 78 -17.51 16.55 -9.52
CA VAL A 78 -18.37 16.84 -10.69
C VAL A 78 -19.27 15.64 -11.03
N GLU A 79 -20.30 15.90 -11.82
CA GLU A 79 -21.02 14.84 -12.51
C GLU A 79 -20.25 14.40 -13.75
N ALA A 80 -20.27 13.11 -14.04
CA ALA A 80 -19.59 12.54 -15.22
C ALA A 80 -20.29 11.24 -15.66
N VAL A 81 -20.10 10.88 -16.91
CA VAL A 81 -20.51 9.58 -17.46
C VAL A 81 -19.27 8.75 -17.74
N VAL A 82 -19.26 7.51 -17.30
CA VAL A 82 -18.28 6.51 -17.74
C VAL A 82 -18.98 5.64 -18.78
N PRO A 83 -18.68 5.85 -20.07
CA PRO A 83 -19.44 5.19 -21.14
C PRO A 83 -19.21 3.68 -21.13
N ALA A 84 -20.21 2.95 -21.58
CA ALA A 84 -20.14 1.50 -21.75
C ALA A 84 -18.89 1.11 -22.56
N ARG A 85 -18.16 0.10 -22.08
CA ARG A 85 -16.89 -0.36 -22.70
C ARG A 85 -15.84 0.73 -22.89
N GLY A 86 -15.96 1.86 -22.16
CA GLY A 86 -15.11 3.03 -22.27
C GLY A 86 -14.44 3.42 -20.97
N ASN A 87 -14.03 4.66 -20.92
CA ASN A 87 -13.38 5.21 -19.73
C ASN A 87 -13.61 6.71 -19.61
N THR A 88 -13.43 7.24 -18.41
CA THR A 88 -13.48 8.68 -18.13
C THR A 88 -12.42 9.03 -17.10
N VAL A 89 -11.80 10.19 -17.27
CA VAL A 89 -10.86 10.75 -16.30
C VAL A 89 -11.58 11.83 -15.50
N ILE A 90 -11.53 11.70 -14.17
CA ILE A 90 -12.11 12.68 -13.25
C ILE A 90 -10.97 13.28 -12.43
N ASP A 91 -10.87 14.59 -12.44
CA ASP A 91 -9.99 15.34 -11.56
C ASP A 91 -10.69 15.51 -10.21
N THR A 92 -10.07 15.03 -9.15
CA THR A 92 -10.68 15.07 -7.81
C THR A 92 -10.51 16.42 -7.12
N GLY A 93 -9.62 17.27 -7.61
CA GLY A 93 -9.20 18.51 -6.94
C GLY A 93 -8.48 18.29 -5.60
N VAL A 94 -8.02 17.07 -5.36
CA VAL A 94 -7.30 16.70 -4.12
C VAL A 94 -5.82 16.64 -4.43
N HIS A 95 -5.03 17.45 -3.72
CA HIS A 95 -3.57 17.38 -3.73
C HIS A 95 -3.10 16.75 -2.42
N VAL A 96 -2.08 15.90 -2.49
CA VAL A 96 -1.55 15.19 -1.33
C VAL A 96 -0.04 15.35 -1.24
N GLU A 97 0.48 15.58 -0.04
CA GLU A 97 1.91 15.57 0.23
C GLU A 97 2.29 14.20 0.81
N ILE A 98 2.57 13.24 -0.09
CA ILE A 98 2.98 11.90 0.31
C ILE A 98 4.41 11.97 0.84
N PRO A 99 4.69 11.49 2.08
CA PRO A 99 6.04 11.51 2.64
C PRO A 99 7.01 10.64 1.83
N GLU A 100 8.27 11.04 1.78
CA GLU A 100 9.35 10.23 1.21
C GLU A 100 9.36 8.82 1.86
N GLY A 101 9.63 7.79 1.05
CA GLY A 101 9.54 6.38 1.45
C GLY A 101 8.13 5.81 1.43
N TYR A 102 7.15 6.56 0.92
CA TYR A 102 5.78 6.11 0.70
C TYR A 102 5.29 6.43 -0.71
N THR A 103 4.23 5.75 -1.09
CA THR A 103 3.50 5.98 -2.34
C THR A 103 2.01 5.84 -2.11
N GLY A 104 1.21 6.54 -2.90
CA GLY A 104 -0.24 6.40 -2.94
C GLY A 104 -0.66 5.44 -4.05
N PHE A 105 -1.38 4.37 -3.71
CA PHE A 105 -2.02 3.49 -4.69
C PHE A 105 -3.49 3.82 -4.80
N LEU A 106 -3.94 4.18 -5.99
CA LEU A 106 -5.36 4.26 -6.30
C LEU A 106 -5.88 2.86 -6.60
N LYS A 107 -6.92 2.45 -5.90
CA LYS A 107 -7.53 1.13 -6.04
C LYS A 107 -9.04 1.22 -6.19
N SER A 108 -9.55 0.39 -7.09
CA SER A 108 -10.99 0.27 -7.34
C SER A 108 -11.76 0.04 -6.05
N LYS A 109 -12.91 0.66 -5.92
CA LYS A 109 -13.86 0.34 -4.85
C LYS A 109 -14.56 -0.98 -5.19
N SER A 110 -14.58 -1.90 -4.23
CA SER A 110 -15.20 -3.23 -4.41
C SER A 110 -16.66 -3.14 -4.87
N GLY A 111 -17.43 -2.21 -4.31
CA GLY A 111 -18.83 -2.01 -4.70
C GLY A 111 -18.99 -1.56 -6.15
N LEU A 112 -18.16 -0.64 -6.64
CA LEU A 112 -18.19 -0.20 -8.04
C LEU A 112 -17.70 -1.31 -8.97
N ASN A 113 -16.67 -2.03 -8.57
CA ASN A 113 -16.13 -3.12 -9.38
C ASN A 113 -17.15 -4.26 -9.53
N VAL A 114 -17.63 -4.81 -8.42
CA VAL A 114 -18.48 -6.01 -8.43
C VAL A 114 -19.88 -5.74 -8.98
N LYS A 115 -20.49 -4.58 -8.65
CA LYS A 115 -21.87 -4.28 -9.02
C LYS A 115 -22.01 -3.57 -10.35
N HIS A 116 -21.00 -2.82 -10.76
CA HIS A 116 -21.07 -1.90 -11.91
C HIS A 116 -19.93 -2.11 -12.92
N ASN A 117 -19.07 -3.12 -12.71
CA ASN A 117 -17.93 -3.41 -13.60
C ASN A 117 -16.99 -2.21 -13.80
N LEU A 118 -16.88 -1.32 -12.80
CA LEU A 118 -16.01 -0.16 -12.86
C LEU A 118 -14.68 -0.45 -12.17
N THR A 119 -13.58 -0.19 -12.85
CA THR A 119 -12.25 -0.28 -12.27
C THR A 119 -11.48 1.03 -12.43
N GLY A 120 -10.48 1.23 -11.56
CA GLY A 120 -9.55 2.33 -11.66
C GLY A 120 -8.28 1.99 -10.87
N GLU A 121 -7.15 2.45 -11.37
CA GLU A 121 -5.85 2.25 -10.77
C GLU A 121 -4.96 3.47 -10.98
N GLY A 122 -3.93 3.59 -10.16
CA GLY A 122 -2.91 4.62 -10.32
C GLY A 122 -1.88 4.56 -9.21
N VAL A 123 -0.73 5.14 -9.48
CA VAL A 123 0.34 5.34 -8.52
C VAL A 123 0.57 6.83 -8.38
N ILE A 124 0.64 7.31 -7.15
CA ILE A 124 0.93 8.70 -6.82
C ILE A 124 2.29 8.73 -6.11
N ASP A 125 3.25 9.35 -6.74
CA ASP A 125 4.62 9.46 -6.23
C ASP A 125 4.72 10.49 -5.09
N ALA A 126 5.67 10.31 -4.19
CA ALA A 126 5.92 11.23 -3.07
C ALA A 126 6.21 12.67 -3.53
N SER A 127 6.85 12.82 -4.71
CA SER A 127 7.17 14.14 -5.27
C SER A 127 6.04 14.78 -6.08
N TYR A 128 4.93 14.06 -6.30
CA TYR A 128 3.79 14.59 -7.07
C TYR A 128 2.88 15.43 -6.17
N THR A 129 2.75 16.70 -6.50
CA THR A 129 1.91 17.67 -5.78
C THR A 129 0.72 18.16 -6.60
N GLY A 130 0.55 17.66 -7.82
CA GLY A 130 -0.61 17.97 -8.65
C GLY A 130 -1.91 17.35 -8.10
N SER A 131 -3.04 17.74 -8.68
CA SER A 131 -4.33 17.14 -8.33
C SER A 131 -4.39 15.66 -8.71
N VAL A 132 -4.91 14.84 -7.81
CA VAL A 132 -5.11 13.41 -8.05
C VAL A 132 -6.21 13.22 -9.09
N ARG A 133 -5.84 12.67 -10.24
CA ARG A 133 -6.76 12.34 -11.33
C ARG A 133 -7.06 10.85 -11.32
N VAL A 134 -8.32 10.53 -11.45
CA VAL A 134 -8.81 9.15 -11.41
C VAL A 134 -9.33 8.78 -12.79
N LYS A 135 -8.71 7.76 -13.41
CA LYS A 135 -9.25 7.16 -14.63
C LYS A 135 -10.09 5.94 -14.26
N LEU A 136 -11.38 6.02 -14.56
CA LEU A 136 -12.31 4.91 -14.38
C LEU A 136 -12.54 4.23 -15.72
N TYR A 137 -12.48 2.90 -15.73
CA TYR A 137 -12.83 2.05 -16.86
C TYR A 137 -14.16 1.36 -16.57
N ASN A 138 -15.04 1.37 -17.55
CA ASN A 138 -16.32 0.66 -17.52
C ASN A 138 -16.23 -0.60 -18.39
N HIS A 139 -16.22 -1.75 -17.77
CA HIS A 139 -16.21 -3.05 -18.47
C HIS A 139 -17.63 -3.59 -18.75
N GLY A 140 -18.66 -2.85 -18.33
CA GLY A 140 -20.05 -3.19 -18.55
C GLY A 140 -20.57 -2.70 -19.90
N ASP A 141 -21.80 -3.10 -20.24
CA ASP A 141 -22.46 -2.79 -21.51
C ASP A 141 -23.40 -1.59 -21.43
N THR A 142 -23.46 -0.92 -20.29
CA THR A 142 -24.30 0.28 -20.05
C THR A 142 -23.44 1.41 -19.49
N ASP A 143 -23.78 2.63 -19.87
CA ASP A 143 -23.15 3.82 -19.30
C ASP A 143 -23.37 3.87 -17.79
N TYR A 144 -22.37 4.35 -17.07
CA TYR A 144 -22.48 4.57 -15.63
C TYR A 144 -22.42 6.05 -15.29
N GLN A 145 -23.46 6.55 -14.63
CA GLN A 145 -23.52 7.93 -14.18
C GLN A 145 -22.82 8.08 -12.85
N ILE A 146 -21.82 8.96 -12.80
CA ILE A 146 -21.18 9.45 -11.59
C ILE A 146 -21.86 10.75 -11.18
N LEU A 147 -22.31 10.83 -9.95
CA LEU A 147 -22.85 12.06 -9.38
C LEU A 147 -21.78 12.80 -8.57
N ARG A 148 -21.94 14.11 -8.45
CA ARG A 148 -21.07 14.90 -7.55
C ARG A 148 -21.15 14.36 -6.12
N GLY A 149 -20.00 14.08 -5.51
CA GLY A 149 -19.89 13.50 -4.16
C GLY A 149 -19.81 11.99 -4.13
N ASP A 150 -19.99 11.29 -5.25
CA ASP A 150 -19.79 9.85 -5.31
C ASP A 150 -18.36 9.45 -4.99
N LYS A 151 -18.20 8.39 -4.21
CA LYS A 151 -16.92 7.77 -3.90
C LYS A 151 -16.46 6.94 -5.08
N ILE A 152 -15.50 7.44 -5.86
CA ILE A 152 -15.12 6.86 -7.15
C ILE A 152 -13.91 5.93 -7.08
N ILE A 153 -13.03 6.13 -6.10
CA ILE A 153 -11.79 5.35 -5.93
C ILE A 153 -11.37 5.40 -4.45
N GLN A 154 -10.44 4.54 -4.06
CA GLN A 154 -9.79 4.65 -2.75
C GLN A 154 -8.28 4.79 -2.93
N MET A 155 -7.64 5.59 -2.08
CA MET A 155 -6.20 5.77 -2.03
C MET A 155 -5.62 5.06 -0.81
N VAL A 156 -4.70 4.14 -1.06
CA VAL A 156 -3.96 3.40 -0.04
C VAL A 156 -2.53 3.92 0.01
N ILE A 157 -2.05 4.31 1.19
CA ILE A 157 -0.67 4.77 1.38
C ILE A 157 0.18 3.60 1.86
N LEU A 158 1.21 3.26 1.09
CA LEU A 158 2.08 2.13 1.35
C LEU A 158 3.55 2.56 1.41
N PRO A 159 4.39 1.91 2.23
CA PRO A 159 5.83 2.08 2.17
C PRO A 159 6.36 1.71 0.77
N CYS A 160 7.27 2.52 0.24
CA CYS A 160 7.91 2.30 -1.06
C CYS A 160 9.43 2.23 -0.87
N GLY A 161 10.05 1.15 -1.38
CA GLY A 161 11.50 1.02 -1.41
C GLY A 161 12.05 1.60 -2.71
N TYR A 162 13.09 2.42 -2.61
CA TYR A 162 13.86 2.87 -3.76
C TYR A 162 15.02 1.92 -3.99
N CYS A 163 15.29 1.57 -5.23
CA CYS A 163 16.42 0.73 -5.62
C CYS A 163 17.16 1.31 -6.84
N GLU A 164 18.44 1.07 -6.88
CA GLU A 164 19.24 1.28 -8.07
C GLU A 164 19.25 0.00 -8.89
N PHE A 165 18.95 0.12 -10.19
CA PHE A 165 18.97 -1.02 -11.11
C PHE A 165 20.35 -1.20 -11.70
N THR A 166 20.99 -2.34 -11.40
CA THR A 166 22.29 -2.72 -11.99
C THR A 166 22.05 -3.83 -13.02
N GLN A 167 22.48 -3.61 -14.24
CA GLN A 167 22.43 -4.61 -15.28
C GLN A 167 23.48 -5.71 -15.01
N VAL A 168 23.05 -6.96 -15.06
CA VAL A 168 23.89 -8.15 -14.95
C VAL A 168 23.62 -9.09 -16.11
N ASP A 169 24.60 -9.94 -16.45
CA ASP A 169 24.44 -10.88 -17.57
C ASP A 169 23.53 -12.06 -17.23
N LYS A 170 23.46 -12.46 -15.96
CA LYS A 170 22.61 -13.54 -15.48
C LYS A 170 22.28 -13.39 -14.01
N PHE A 171 21.16 -13.94 -13.60
CA PHE A 171 20.81 -14.12 -12.20
C PHE A 171 21.34 -15.46 -11.65
N PRO A 172 21.52 -15.57 -10.33
CA PRO A 172 21.70 -16.87 -9.69
C PRO A 172 20.55 -17.83 -10.02
N GLU A 173 20.87 -19.11 -10.14
CA GLU A 173 19.84 -20.14 -10.33
C GLU A 173 18.93 -20.20 -9.11
N THR A 174 17.60 -20.31 -9.35
CA THR A 174 16.59 -20.46 -8.32
C THR A 174 15.69 -21.64 -8.65
N GLU A 175 15.08 -22.25 -7.64
CA GLU A 175 14.13 -23.37 -7.82
C GLU A 175 12.98 -23.02 -8.78
N ARG A 176 12.53 -21.75 -8.77
CA ARG A 176 11.46 -21.29 -9.65
C ARG A 176 11.95 -20.92 -11.06
N GLY A 177 13.18 -20.43 -11.19
CA GLY A 177 13.74 -19.91 -12.45
C GLY A 177 12.82 -18.86 -13.07
N ASP A 178 12.52 -19.04 -14.36
CA ASP A 178 11.60 -18.24 -15.18
C ASP A 178 10.15 -18.74 -15.20
N GLY A 179 9.83 -19.70 -14.34
CA GLY A 179 8.49 -20.27 -14.21
C GLY A 179 7.44 -19.23 -13.83
N GLY A 180 6.48 -18.99 -14.73
CA GLY A 180 5.35 -18.05 -14.57
C GLY A 180 4.02 -18.71 -14.96
N PHE A 181 2.93 -17.94 -14.99
CA PHE A 181 1.62 -18.26 -15.57
C PHE A 181 1.11 -19.70 -15.30
N GLY A 182 1.05 -20.09 -14.03
CA GLY A 182 0.51 -21.40 -13.63
C GLY A 182 1.56 -22.50 -13.47
N SER A 183 2.87 -22.18 -13.45
CA SER A 183 3.96 -23.13 -13.17
C SER A 183 3.81 -23.87 -11.83
N THR A 184 2.98 -23.38 -10.90
CA THR A 184 2.70 -24.01 -9.60
C THR A 184 1.45 -24.90 -9.60
N GLY A 185 0.85 -25.13 -10.77
CA GLY A 185 -0.35 -25.97 -10.93
C GLY A 185 -1.66 -25.24 -10.63
N ARG A 186 -2.77 -25.97 -10.69
CA ARG A 186 -4.13 -25.54 -10.31
C ARG A 186 -4.49 -26.11 -8.96
#